data_940915919f3f30faad312131e6715705
#
_entry.id   940915919f3f30faad312131e6715705
#
_cell.length_a   1.000
_cell.length_b   1.000
_cell.length_c   1.000
_cell.angle_alpha   90.00
_cell.angle_beta   90.00
_cell.angle_gamma   90.00
#
_symmetry.space_group_name_H-M   'P 1'
#
loop_
_entity.id
_entity.type
_entity.pdbx_description
1 polymer ?
#
loop_
_entity_poly.entity_id
_entity_poly.type
_entity_poly.pdbx_seq_one_letter_code
_entity_poly.pdbx_strand_id
1 'polypeptide(L)'
;MQSDLSFTAIDFETATANQNSACAVGLVVVEQGIIVEEFYSLIQPPNNQYMWQTTRVHGIRPKDTAQAPTFKELFPRIYPLINNRIMVAHNELFDRGVLRKTMSYYNLSYDHLGLMDRWECTFKIYQGKGFKPARLNACCEVLGIELNHHEALSDARACAQLFIRHHDVGLTI
;
A
#
# COMPACT_ATOMS: atom_id res chain seq x y z
N MET A 1 -7.94 20.55 18.33
CA MET A 1 -7.15 19.43 18.88
C MET A 1 -6.48 18.75 17.70
N GLN A 2 -5.16 18.64 17.72
CA GLN A 2 -4.44 17.86 16.70
C GLN A 2 -4.91 16.40 16.83
N SER A 3 -5.22 15.77 15.70
CA SER A 3 -5.63 14.36 15.64
C SER A 3 -4.45 13.46 16.06
N ASP A 4 -4.69 12.51 16.96
CA ASP A 4 -3.69 11.46 17.32
C ASP A 4 -3.49 10.42 16.21
N LEU A 5 -4.00 10.71 15.01
CA LEU A 5 -4.03 9.78 13.88
C LEU A 5 -2.65 9.68 13.21
N SER A 6 -1.92 8.62 13.54
CA SER A 6 -0.61 8.33 12.96
C SER A 6 -0.58 6.89 12.42
N PHE A 7 -0.20 6.71 11.14
CA PHE A 7 -0.22 5.43 10.45
C PHE A 7 0.68 5.45 9.21
N THR A 8 0.86 4.30 8.56
CA THR A 8 1.45 4.22 7.21
C THR A 8 0.47 3.53 6.27
N ALA A 9 0.10 4.23 5.19
CA ALA A 9 -0.63 3.61 4.08
C ALA A 9 0.36 2.92 3.14
N ILE A 10 -0.03 1.77 2.61
CA ILE A 10 0.80 0.94 1.73
C ILE A 10 -0.02 0.41 0.56
N ASP A 11 0.63 0.31 -0.58
CA ASP A 11 0.12 -0.38 -1.76
C ASP A 11 1.26 -1.08 -2.49
N PHE A 12 1.03 -2.31 -2.93
CA PHE A 12 1.96 -3.11 -3.71
C PHE A 12 1.42 -3.41 -5.10
N GLU A 13 2.32 -3.39 -6.09
CA GLU A 13 2.08 -4.07 -7.36
C GLU A 13 2.84 -5.40 -7.40
N THR A 14 2.24 -6.42 -8.00
CA THR A 14 2.84 -7.76 -8.12
C THR A 14 3.08 -8.14 -9.58
N ALA A 15 4.24 -8.70 -9.86
CA ALA A 15 4.65 -9.13 -11.19
C ALA A 15 3.90 -10.39 -11.68
N THR A 16 3.46 -11.23 -10.74
CA THR A 16 2.74 -12.49 -11.01
C THR A 16 1.58 -12.65 -10.02
N ALA A 17 0.82 -13.73 -10.15
CA ALA A 17 -0.22 -14.11 -9.19
C ALA A 17 0.35 -14.54 -7.81
N ASN A 18 1.66 -14.78 -7.71
CA ASN A 18 2.30 -15.12 -6.45
C ASN A 18 2.53 -13.85 -5.62
N GLN A 19 2.06 -13.84 -4.38
CA GLN A 19 2.19 -12.67 -3.50
C GLN A 19 3.64 -12.34 -3.05
N ASN A 20 4.62 -13.20 -3.32
CA ASN A 20 6.04 -12.90 -3.11
C ASN A 20 6.70 -12.18 -4.30
N SER A 21 5.92 -11.80 -5.32
CA SER A 21 6.41 -11.18 -6.54
C SER A 21 6.21 -9.66 -6.58
N ALA A 22 6.33 -8.98 -5.45
CA ALA A 22 6.25 -7.52 -5.41
C ALA A 22 7.18 -6.88 -6.45
N CYS A 23 6.65 -6.00 -7.31
CA CYS A 23 7.41 -5.28 -8.33
C CYS A 23 7.38 -3.75 -8.18
N ALA A 24 6.52 -3.23 -7.32
CA ALA A 24 6.54 -1.85 -6.87
C ALA A 24 5.93 -1.76 -5.47
N VAL A 25 6.30 -0.72 -4.74
CA VAL A 25 5.70 -0.37 -3.45
C VAL A 25 5.55 1.14 -3.35
N GLY A 26 4.39 1.57 -2.86
CA GLY A 26 4.11 2.93 -2.40
C GLY A 26 3.84 2.94 -0.91
N LEU A 27 4.44 3.87 -0.19
CA LEU A 27 4.23 4.10 1.23
C LEU A 27 3.95 5.57 1.47
N VAL A 28 2.96 5.86 2.32
CA VAL A 28 2.61 7.21 2.74
C VAL A 28 2.52 7.25 4.25
N VAL A 29 3.43 7.98 4.87
CA VAL A 29 3.51 8.14 6.32
C VAL A 29 2.66 9.33 6.74
N VAL A 30 1.76 9.09 7.66
CA VAL A 30 0.89 10.11 8.25
C VAL A 30 1.21 10.24 9.73
N GLU A 31 1.42 11.47 10.17
CA GLU A 31 1.59 11.85 11.57
C GLU A 31 0.56 12.94 11.93
N GLN A 32 -0.18 12.70 12.99
CA GLN A 32 -1.19 13.66 13.47
C GLN A 32 -2.20 14.09 12.38
N GLY A 33 -2.55 13.15 11.48
CA GLY A 33 -3.48 13.41 10.37
C GLY A 33 -2.87 14.13 9.16
N ILE A 34 -1.56 14.38 9.16
CA ILE A 34 -0.83 15.06 8.07
C ILE A 34 0.11 14.10 7.38
N ILE A 35 0.13 14.09 6.04
CA ILE A 35 1.13 13.35 5.27
C ILE A 35 2.49 14.03 5.47
N VAL A 36 3.45 13.29 6.04
CA VAL A 36 4.79 13.80 6.36
C VAL A 36 5.88 13.20 5.48
N GLU A 37 5.65 12.00 4.91
CA GLU A 37 6.62 11.35 4.04
C GLU A 37 5.90 10.47 3.01
N GLU A 38 6.43 10.46 1.79
CA GLU A 38 6.01 9.57 0.72
C GLU A 38 7.23 8.82 0.18
N PHE A 39 7.06 7.54 -0.06
CA PHE A 39 8.11 6.67 -0.56
C PHE A 39 7.59 5.82 -1.71
N TYR A 40 8.34 5.77 -2.79
CA TYR A 40 8.07 4.89 -3.93
C TYR A 40 9.33 4.18 -4.37
N SER A 41 9.22 2.90 -4.70
CA SER A 41 10.27 2.17 -5.40
C SER A 41 9.72 1.09 -6.30
N LEU A 42 10.32 0.93 -7.46
CA LEU A 42 10.30 -0.32 -8.19
C LEU A 42 11.08 -1.38 -7.40
N ILE A 43 10.67 -2.62 -7.55
CA ILE A 43 11.30 -3.78 -6.91
C ILE A 43 11.57 -4.81 -7.98
N GLN A 44 12.79 -5.36 -8.04
CA GLN A 44 13.04 -6.52 -8.87
C GLN A 44 12.39 -7.76 -8.24
N PRO A 45 11.35 -8.33 -8.85
CA PRO A 45 10.71 -9.53 -8.32
C PRO A 45 11.61 -10.76 -8.50
N PRO A 46 11.34 -11.88 -7.81
CA PRO A 46 12.11 -13.13 -7.97
C PRO A 46 12.28 -13.52 -9.44
N ASN A 47 13.52 -13.73 -9.84
CA ASN A 47 13.92 -14.04 -11.22
C ASN A 47 13.48 -13.02 -12.28
N ASN A 48 13.04 -11.84 -11.86
CA ASN A 48 12.47 -10.80 -12.71
C ASN A 48 11.35 -11.31 -13.63
N GLN A 49 10.54 -12.27 -13.13
CA GLN A 49 9.44 -12.91 -13.87
C GLN A 49 8.16 -12.11 -13.76
N TYR A 50 7.47 -12.01 -14.90
CA TYR A 50 6.18 -11.31 -15.02
C TYR A 50 5.14 -12.16 -15.74
N MET A 51 3.87 -11.98 -15.36
CA MET A 51 2.72 -12.42 -16.11
C MET A 51 2.17 -11.24 -16.91
N TRP A 52 1.73 -11.49 -18.15
CA TRP A 52 1.18 -10.44 -18.99
C TRP A 52 -0.09 -9.80 -18.41
N GLN A 53 -0.87 -10.59 -17.66
CA GLN A 53 -2.11 -10.13 -17.01
C GLN A 53 -1.82 -9.02 -15.99
N THR A 54 -0.82 -9.21 -15.13
CA THR A 54 -0.42 -8.21 -14.13
C THR A 54 0.20 -6.97 -14.79
N THR A 55 1.07 -7.18 -15.79
CA THR A 55 1.65 -6.09 -16.57
C THR A 55 0.57 -5.22 -17.25
N ARG A 56 -0.54 -5.82 -17.73
CA ARG A 56 -1.65 -5.04 -18.29
C ARG A 56 -2.34 -4.14 -17.28
N VAL A 57 -2.30 -4.49 -16.00
CA VAL A 57 -2.93 -3.72 -14.92
C VAL A 57 -2.09 -2.49 -14.56
N HIS A 58 -0.81 -2.70 -14.21
CA HIS A 58 0.05 -1.63 -13.67
C HIS A 58 1.10 -1.10 -14.65
N GLY A 59 1.27 -1.73 -15.81
CA GLY A 59 2.19 -1.27 -16.87
C GLY A 59 3.68 -1.58 -16.64
N ILE A 60 4.07 -2.09 -15.46
CA ILE A 60 5.47 -2.40 -15.14
C ILE A 60 5.89 -3.66 -15.88
N ARG A 61 7.07 -3.63 -16.49
CA ARG A 61 7.63 -4.71 -17.33
C ARG A 61 8.98 -5.19 -16.78
N PRO A 62 9.46 -6.38 -17.19
CA PRO A 62 10.77 -6.89 -16.76
C PRO A 62 11.93 -5.92 -17.01
N LYS A 63 11.88 -5.13 -18.09
CA LYS A 63 12.91 -4.13 -18.40
C LYS A 63 12.95 -2.98 -17.38
N ASP A 64 11.80 -2.65 -16.79
CA ASP A 64 11.68 -1.51 -15.87
C ASP A 64 12.28 -1.86 -14.49
N THR A 65 12.27 -3.15 -14.12
CA THR A 65 12.80 -3.66 -12.85
C THR A 65 14.12 -4.41 -12.99
N ALA A 66 14.69 -4.50 -14.19
CA ALA A 66 15.93 -5.24 -14.42
C ALA A 66 17.12 -4.72 -13.58
N GLN A 67 17.13 -3.43 -13.25
CA GLN A 67 18.15 -2.78 -12.43
C GLN A 67 17.58 -2.24 -11.10
N ALA A 68 16.34 -2.58 -10.78
CA ALA A 68 15.73 -2.20 -9.53
C ALA A 68 16.28 -3.05 -8.37
N PRO A 69 16.32 -2.52 -7.14
CA PRO A 69 16.70 -3.32 -5.98
C PRO A 69 15.70 -4.45 -5.76
N THR A 70 16.17 -5.57 -5.24
CA THR A 70 15.30 -6.60 -4.66
C THR A 70 14.62 -6.06 -3.40
N PHE A 71 13.55 -6.70 -2.95
CA PHE A 71 12.91 -6.31 -1.69
C PHE A 71 13.87 -6.35 -0.50
N LYS A 72 14.78 -7.34 -0.46
CA LYS A 72 15.77 -7.47 0.60
C LYS A 72 16.72 -6.27 0.65
N GLU A 73 17.19 -5.81 -0.50
CA GLU A 73 18.05 -4.63 -0.60
C GLU A 73 17.32 -3.34 -0.24
N LEU A 74 16.03 -3.28 -0.56
CA LEU A 74 15.17 -2.13 -0.27
C LEU A 74 14.71 -2.09 1.19
N PHE A 75 14.65 -3.22 1.87
CA PHE A 75 14.05 -3.37 3.19
C PHE A 75 14.62 -2.41 4.26
N PRO A 76 15.92 -2.10 4.33
CA PRO A 76 16.45 -1.11 5.28
C PRO A 76 15.82 0.29 5.13
N ARG A 77 15.34 0.64 3.95
CA ARG A 77 14.63 1.91 3.69
C ARG A 77 13.14 1.82 4.01
N ILE A 78 12.54 0.66 3.83
CA ILE A 78 11.12 0.40 4.14
C ILE A 78 10.90 0.24 5.65
N TYR A 79 11.80 -0.45 6.33
CA TYR A 79 11.65 -0.82 7.74
C TYR A 79 11.27 0.36 8.65
N PRO A 80 11.95 1.52 8.64
CA PRO A 80 11.61 2.63 9.52
C PRO A 80 10.21 3.23 9.24
N LEU A 81 9.69 3.06 8.01
CA LEU A 81 8.40 3.60 7.60
C LEU A 81 7.21 2.73 8.04
N ILE A 82 7.46 1.45 8.36
CA ILE A 82 6.42 0.49 8.71
C ILE A 82 6.56 -0.10 10.11
N ASN A 83 7.77 -0.10 10.69
CA ASN A 83 8.03 -0.74 11.97
C ASN A 83 7.18 -0.14 13.10
N ASN A 84 6.48 -1.01 13.82
CA ASN A 84 5.63 -0.66 14.97
C ASN A 84 4.55 0.40 14.64
N ARG A 85 4.02 0.41 13.41
CA ARG A 85 2.99 1.35 12.97
C ARG A 85 1.64 0.65 12.75
N ILE A 86 0.57 1.42 12.77
CA ILE A 86 -0.71 1.01 12.19
C ILE A 86 -0.52 1.02 10.66
N MET A 87 -0.86 -0.08 10.02
CA MET A 87 -0.82 -0.18 8.56
C MET A 87 -2.21 -0.01 7.97
N VAL A 88 -2.31 0.75 6.90
CA VAL A 88 -3.58 1.00 6.21
C VAL A 88 -3.42 0.60 4.74
N ALA A 89 -4.37 -0.16 4.21
CA ALA A 89 -4.39 -0.51 2.80
C ALA A 89 -5.83 -0.57 2.27
N HIS A 90 -6.00 -0.43 0.96
CA HIS A 90 -7.29 -0.63 0.32
C HIS A 90 -7.41 -2.09 -0.12
N ASN A 91 -8.18 -2.91 0.61
CA ASN A 91 -8.17 -4.37 0.57
C ASN A 91 -6.90 -4.97 1.24
N GLU A 92 -6.74 -4.68 2.53
CA GLU A 92 -5.54 -4.94 3.35
C GLU A 92 -5.05 -6.39 3.31
N LEU A 93 -5.93 -7.36 3.07
CA LEU A 93 -5.54 -8.78 2.98
C LEU A 93 -4.55 -9.05 1.85
N PHE A 94 -4.66 -8.29 0.75
CA PHE A 94 -3.74 -8.41 -0.37
C PHE A 94 -2.35 -7.87 0.00
N ASP A 95 -2.25 -6.60 0.41
CA ASP A 95 -0.96 -5.95 0.71
C ASP A 95 -0.26 -6.58 1.92
N ARG A 96 -1.03 -6.93 2.95
CA ARG A 96 -0.53 -7.69 4.09
C ARG A 96 0.02 -9.06 3.67
N GLY A 97 -0.66 -9.75 2.76
CA GLY A 97 -0.22 -11.02 2.19
C GLY A 97 1.06 -10.87 1.38
N VAL A 98 1.14 -9.84 0.53
CA VAL A 98 2.33 -9.52 -0.26
C VAL A 98 3.52 -9.24 0.65
N LEU A 99 3.36 -8.36 1.64
CA LEU A 99 4.42 -8.03 2.60
C LEU A 99 4.94 -9.28 3.32
N ARG A 100 4.03 -10.08 3.90
CA ARG A 100 4.41 -11.31 4.63
C ARG A 100 5.13 -12.33 3.77
N LYS A 101 4.61 -12.61 2.58
CA LYS A 101 5.19 -13.64 1.69
C LYS A 101 6.48 -13.17 1.05
N THR A 102 6.60 -11.88 0.71
CA THR A 102 7.85 -11.33 0.21
C THR A 102 8.93 -11.34 1.28
N MET A 103 8.62 -10.93 2.52
CA MET A 103 9.57 -11.01 3.63
C MET A 103 10.01 -12.45 3.90
N SER A 104 9.07 -13.39 3.93
CA SER A 104 9.38 -14.83 4.11
C SER A 104 10.31 -15.36 3.01
N TYR A 105 10.08 -14.98 1.76
CA TYR A 105 10.92 -15.37 0.63
C TYR A 105 12.39 -14.94 0.81
N TYR A 106 12.62 -13.77 1.42
CA TYR A 106 13.95 -13.24 1.69
C TYR A 106 14.47 -13.55 3.11
N ASN A 107 13.83 -14.46 3.84
CA ASN A 107 14.18 -14.81 5.23
C ASN A 107 14.18 -13.59 6.18
N LEU A 108 13.27 -12.65 5.96
CA LEU A 108 13.01 -11.51 6.85
C LEU A 108 11.84 -11.85 7.77
N SER A 109 11.94 -11.51 9.05
CA SER A 109 10.89 -11.80 10.02
C SER A 109 9.81 -10.71 10.02
N TYR A 110 8.62 -11.08 9.59
CA TYR A 110 7.45 -10.20 9.65
C TYR A 110 7.06 -9.87 11.11
N ASP A 111 7.19 -10.84 12.02
CA ASP A 111 6.80 -10.67 13.42
C ASP A 111 7.65 -9.61 14.14
N HIS A 112 8.90 -9.40 13.68
CA HIS A 112 9.77 -8.35 14.21
C HIS A 112 9.34 -6.93 13.83
N LEU A 113 8.38 -6.76 12.90
CA LEU A 113 7.83 -5.46 12.56
C LEU A 113 6.89 -4.90 13.65
N GLY A 114 6.45 -5.72 14.59
CA GLY A 114 5.52 -5.28 15.63
C GLY A 114 4.17 -4.79 15.11
N LEU A 115 3.79 -5.18 13.89
CA LEU A 115 2.52 -4.76 13.30
C LEU A 115 1.35 -5.52 13.92
N MET A 116 1.54 -6.79 14.29
CA MET A 116 0.52 -7.68 14.86
C MET A 116 -0.78 -7.64 14.03
N ASP A 117 -1.90 -7.34 14.68
CA ASP A 117 -3.21 -7.17 14.04
C ASP A 117 -3.55 -5.69 13.73
N ARG A 118 -2.54 -4.82 13.66
CA ARG A 118 -2.71 -3.36 13.46
C ARG A 118 -2.82 -3.00 11.98
N TRP A 119 -3.74 -3.65 11.28
CA TRP A 119 -4.09 -3.36 9.90
C TRP A 119 -5.50 -2.83 9.80
N GLU A 120 -5.65 -1.71 9.07
CA GLU A 120 -6.92 -1.08 8.75
C GLU A 120 -7.21 -1.19 7.26
N CYS A 121 -8.48 -1.33 6.91
CA CYS A 121 -8.92 -1.57 5.54
C CYS A 121 -9.90 -0.52 5.06
N THR A 122 -9.45 0.40 4.20
CA THR A 122 -10.34 1.45 3.68
C THR A 122 -11.46 0.90 2.80
N PHE A 123 -11.25 -0.23 2.10
CA PHE A 123 -12.34 -0.89 1.38
C PHE A 123 -13.51 -1.27 2.31
N LYS A 124 -13.21 -1.94 3.44
CA LYS A 124 -14.23 -2.35 4.42
C LYS A 124 -14.90 -1.15 5.07
N ILE A 125 -14.12 -0.10 5.40
CA ILE A 125 -14.62 1.14 6.00
C ILE A 125 -15.65 1.79 5.05
N TYR A 126 -15.29 2.00 3.78
CA TYR A 126 -16.16 2.67 2.83
C TYR A 126 -17.34 1.81 2.36
N GLN A 127 -17.16 0.48 2.30
CA GLN A 127 -18.26 -0.45 2.13
C GLN A 127 -19.30 -0.32 3.28
N GLY A 128 -18.82 -0.24 4.53
CA GLY A 128 -19.65 -0.01 5.71
C GLY A 128 -20.35 1.34 5.70
N LYS A 129 -19.77 2.37 5.06
CA LYS A 129 -20.40 3.68 4.83
C LYS A 129 -21.42 3.68 3.67
N GLY A 130 -21.66 2.55 3.02
CA GLY A 130 -22.66 2.40 1.96
C GLY A 130 -22.15 2.67 0.55
N PHE A 131 -20.85 2.85 0.32
CA PHE A 131 -20.29 2.97 -1.04
C PHE A 131 -20.45 1.65 -1.81
N LYS A 132 -21.05 1.73 -3.01
CA LYS A 132 -21.29 0.58 -3.90
C LYS A 132 -21.04 0.98 -5.36
N PRO A 133 -19.89 0.57 -5.95
CA PRO A 133 -18.81 -0.22 -5.35
C PRO A 133 -17.93 0.61 -4.41
N ALA A 134 -17.28 -0.04 -3.43
CA ALA A 134 -16.29 0.57 -2.54
C ALA A 134 -14.84 0.41 -3.07
N ARG A 135 -14.66 0.23 -4.37
CA ARG A 135 -13.33 0.16 -5.01
C ARG A 135 -12.62 1.51 -4.88
N LEU A 136 -11.29 1.49 -4.83
CA LEU A 136 -10.49 2.68 -4.61
C LEU A 136 -10.86 3.82 -5.58
N ASN A 137 -10.87 3.53 -6.88
CA ASN A 137 -11.22 4.51 -7.91
C ASN A 137 -12.64 5.08 -7.74
N ALA A 138 -13.62 4.25 -7.38
CA ALA A 138 -14.99 4.71 -7.18
C ALA A 138 -15.12 5.60 -5.93
N CYS A 139 -14.44 5.25 -4.84
CA CYS A 139 -14.38 6.10 -3.65
C CYS A 139 -13.71 7.44 -3.94
N CYS A 140 -12.60 7.42 -4.67
CA CYS A 140 -11.86 8.63 -5.05
C CYS A 140 -12.69 9.56 -5.94
N GLU A 141 -13.40 9.01 -6.93
CA GLU A 141 -14.28 9.77 -7.82
C GLU A 141 -15.37 10.50 -7.03
N VAL A 142 -16.07 9.79 -6.15
CA VAL A 142 -17.15 10.38 -5.32
C VAL A 142 -16.61 11.47 -4.38
N LEU A 143 -15.40 11.29 -3.85
CA LEU A 143 -14.82 12.17 -2.83
C LEU A 143 -13.88 13.24 -3.41
N GLY A 144 -13.70 13.29 -4.74
CA GLY A 144 -12.80 14.24 -5.38
C GLY A 144 -11.34 14.06 -4.98
N ILE A 145 -10.88 12.81 -4.81
CA ILE A 145 -9.49 12.46 -4.53
C ILE A 145 -8.81 12.14 -5.85
N GLU A 146 -7.69 12.82 -6.11
CA GLU A 146 -6.87 12.54 -7.30
C GLU A 146 -6.27 11.14 -7.24
N LEU A 147 -6.37 10.40 -8.35
CA LEU A 147 -5.91 9.03 -8.46
C LEU A 147 -5.36 8.72 -9.85
N ASN A 148 -4.12 8.25 -9.92
CA ASN A 148 -3.56 7.53 -11.05
C ASN A 148 -3.57 6.03 -10.71
N HIS A 149 -4.71 5.38 -10.94
CA HIS A 149 -4.97 4.03 -10.46
C HIS A 149 -3.97 3.01 -11.04
N HIS A 150 -3.54 2.06 -10.18
CA HIS A 150 -2.49 1.07 -10.44
C HIS A 150 -1.06 1.66 -10.54
N GLU A 151 -0.85 2.83 -9.94
CA GLU A 151 0.47 3.35 -9.62
C GLU A 151 0.59 3.33 -8.09
N ALA A 152 1.49 2.50 -7.55
CA ALA A 152 1.51 2.12 -6.14
C ALA A 152 1.54 3.33 -5.18
N LEU A 153 2.30 4.39 -5.49
CA LEU A 153 2.32 5.58 -4.62
C LEU A 153 1.01 6.36 -4.70
N SER A 154 0.41 6.48 -5.90
CA SER A 154 -0.88 7.14 -6.07
C SER A 154 -1.99 6.40 -5.32
N ASP A 155 -2.02 5.08 -5.40
CA ASP A 155 -3.00 4.24 -4.72
C ASP A 155 -2.80 4.31 -3.19
N ALA A 156 -1.56 4.27 -2.68
CA ALA A 156 -1.24 4.45 -1.27
C ALA A 156 -1.64 5.85 -0.76
N ARG A 157 -1.41 6.91 -1.55
CA ARG A 157 -1.80 8.29 -1.20
C ARG A 157 -3.32 8.44 -1.12
N ALA A 158 -4.03 7.89 -2.09
CA ALA A 158 -5.50 7.88 -2.08
C ALA A 158 -6.04 7.11 -0.87
N CYS A 159 -5.46 5.94 -0.58
CA CYS A 159 -5.78 5.16 0.61
C CYS A 159 -5.57 5.96 1.90
N ALA A 160 -4.43 6.66 2.04
CA ALA A 160 -4.16 7.53 3.18
C ALA A 160 -5.21 8.64 3.32
N GLN A 161 -5.56 9.32 2.24
CA GLN A 161 -6.58 10.37 2.24
C GLN A 161 -7.97 9.83 2.61
N LEU A 162 -8.35 8.66 2.15
CA LEU A 162 -9.58 7.99 2.54
C LEU A 162 -9.61 7.73 4.05
N PHE A 163 -8.50 7.23 4.62
CA PHE A 163 -8.42 6.92 6.04
C PHE A 163 -8.42 8.18 6.92
N ILE A 164 -7.73 9.25 6.51
CA ILE A 164 -7.78 10.56 7.17
C ILE A 164 -9.23 11.07 7.18
N ARG A 165 -9.92 11.11 6.04
CA ARG A 165 -11.31 11.56 5.94
C ARG A 165 -12.29 10.73 6.76
N HIS A 166 -12.00 9.44 6.97
CA HIS A 166 -12.83 8.60 7.83
C HIS A 166 -12.77 9.07 9.29
N HIS A 167 -11.62 9.59 9.74
CA HIS A 167 -11.41 10.05 11.10
C HIS A 167 -11.72 11.55 11.30
N ASP A 168 -11.83 12.33 10.24
CA ASP A 168 -12.26 13.72 10.30
C ASP A 168 -13.75 13.79 10.65
N VAL A 169 -14.06 13.93 11.94
CA VAL A 169 -15.40 13.91 12.54
C VAL A 169 -16.27 15.12 12.12
N GLY A 170 -15.83 15.91 11.16
CA GLY A 170 -16.51 17.11 10.67
C GLY A 170 -17.16 17.00 9.29
N LEU A 171 -16.94 15.92 8.54
CA LEU A 171 -17.53 15.70 7.21
C LEU A 171 -18.64 14.63 7.29
N THR A 172 -19.79 15.04 7.84
CA THR A 172 -21.05 14.34 7.56
C THR A 172 -21.37 14.57 6.08
N ILE A 173 -21.38 13.49 5.28
CA ILE A 173 -21.90 13.49 3.91
C ILE A 173 -23.41 13.74 3.94
#